data_66689f89eeb9cf02958b5d85c3fc7ac1
#
_entry.id   66689f89eeb9cf02958b5d85c3fc7ac1
#
_cell.length_a   1.000
_cell.length_b   1.000
_cell.length_c   1.000
_cell.angle_alpha   90.00
_cell.angle_beta   90.00
_cell.angle_gamma   90.00
#
_symmetry.space_group_name_H-M   'P 1'
#
loop_
_entity.id
_entity.type
_entity.pdbx_description
1 polymer ?
#
loop_
_entity_poly.entity_id
_entity_poly.type
_entity_poly.pdbx_seq_one_letter_code
_entity_poly.pdbx_strand_id
1 'polypeptide(L)'
;MVNANLVWHKQGVMPPVSRQQAGRRPRPPLDAAHLDELALSYVGRFATSRGKLVDYLRRKLRERGWEQDAEPDLAAIAERLAENGYIDDAAFALSKARVLGGRGYGAARVRQSLHAAHIGEADREGALDLADDDRVEAALKLAKRRRIGPFATGKLDPVARQKAIGAMLRAGHPLALSRAIVDLSPGHSIDHSWLVELR
;
A
#
# COMPACT_ATOMS: atom_id res chain seq x y z
N MET A 1 11.28 -8.41 83.49
CA MET A 1 11.41 -9.09 82.20
C MET A 1 10.14 -8.87 81.42
N VAL A 2 10.08 -7.90 80.57
CA VAL A 2 8.89 -7.52 79.81
C VAL A 2 9.31 -7.40 78.32
N ASN A 3 8.77 -8.32 77.51
CA ASN A 3 8.96 -8.31 76.04
C ASN A 3 8.00 -7.30 75.43
N ALA A 4 8.52 -6.26 74.82
CA ALA A 4 7.75 -5.34 73.99
C ALA A 4 7.75 -5.83 72.55
N ASN A 5 6.64 -6.39 72.09
CA ASN A 5 6.38 -6.71 70.70
C ASN A 5 5.99 -5.42 69.95
N LEU A 6 6.89 -4.95 69.10
CA LEU A 6 6.65 -3.82 68.21
C LEU A 6 5.93 -4.31 66.95
N VAL A 7 4.63 -4.01 66.86
CA VAL A 7 3.82 -4.32 65.68
C VAL A 7 3.97 -3.21 64.68
N TRP A 8 4.67 -3.50 63.57
CA TRP A 8 4.74 -2.61 62.43
C TRP A 8 3.43 -2.63 61.62
N HIS A 9 2.69 -1.56 61.66
CA HIS A 9 1.59 -1.33 60.76
C HIS A 9 2.09 -1.14 59.34
N LYS A 10 1.81 -2.08 58.44
CA LYS A 10 2.00 -1.92 56.99
C LYS A 10 1.06 -0.83 56.51
N GLN A 11 1.59 0.34 56.23
CA GLN A 11 0.88 1.37 55.47
C GLN A 11 0.54 0.82 54.08
N GLY A 12 -0.76 0.70 53.79
CA GLY A 12 -1.26 0.29 52.50
C GLY A 12 -0.88 1.30 51.43
N VAL A 13 -0.02 0.88 50.53
CA VAL A 13 0.22 1.60 49.27
C VAL A 13 -1.04 1.52 48.45
N MET A 14 -1.77 2.62 48.34
CA MET A 14 -2.88 2.73 47.38
C MET A 14 -2.35 2.47 45.98
N PRO A 15 -3.01 1.57 45.20
CA PRO A 15 -2.61 1.40 43.80
C PRO A 15 -2.84 2.72 43.04
N PRO A 16 -1.95 3.04 42.07
CA PRO A 16 -2.11 4.26 41.29
C PRO A 16 -3.45 4.21 40.57
N VAL A 17 -4.29 5.22 40.83
CA VAL A 17 -5.56 5.42 40.11
C VAL A 17 -5.20 5.47 38.63
N SER A 18 -5.57 4.43 37.89
CA SER A 18 -5.46 4.39 36.44
C SER A 18 -6.17 5.64 35.91
N ARG A 19 -5.39 6.53 35.24
CA ARG A 19 -5.96 7.63 34.49
C ARG A 19 -7.00 7.04 33.56
N GLN A 20 -8.26 7.14 33.97
CA GLN A 20 -9.38 6.86 33.11
C GLN A 20 -9.15 7.68 31.83
N GLN A 21 -8.98 7.00 30.73
CA GLN A 21 -8.98 7.62 29.41
C GLN A 21 -10.30 8.40 29.34
N ALA A 22 -10.19 9.72 29.48
CA ALA A 22 -11.34 10.60 29.33
C ALA A 22 -11.93 10.30 27.96
N GLY A 23 -13.06 9.62 27.93
CA GLY A 23 -13.73 9.15 26.74
C GLY A 23 -13.87 10.34 25.80
N ARG A 24 -13.21 10.28 24.65
CA ARG A 24 -13.30 11.30 23.61
C ARG A 24 -14.78 11.42 23.27
N ARG A 25 -15.41 12.56 23.57
CA ARG A 25 -16.82 12.79 23.27
C ARG A 25 -17.13 12.32 21.85
N PRO A 26 -18.18 11.55 21.60
CA PRO A 26 -18.56 11.14 20.27
C PRO A 26 -18.64 12.37 19.38
N ARG A 27 -18.00 12.35 18.23
CA ARG A 27 -18.12 13.42 17.26
C ARG A 27 -19.55 13.43 16.73
N PRO A 28 -20.16 14.61 16.47
CA PRO A 28 -21.51 14.67 15.93
C PRO A 28 -21.59 13.97 14.56
N PRO A 29 -22.79 13.54 14.14
CA PRO A 29 -23.04 13.05 12.80
C PRO A 29 -22.52 14.01 11.73
N LEU A 30 -22.29 13.54 10.53
CA LEU A 30 -21.85 14.36 9.41
C LEU A 30 -23.07 14.93 8.69
N ASP A 31 -22.97 16.19 8.32
CA ASP A 31 -23.80 16.87 7.30
C ASP A 31 -23.02 17.07 6.00
N ALA A 32 -23.66 17.65 4.99
CA ALA A 32 -23.05 17.90 3.70
C ALA A 32 -21.82 18.81 3.78
N ALA A 33 -21.88 19.88 4.58
CA ALA A 33 -20.78 20.82 4.72
C ALA A 33 -19.53 20.16 5.36
N HIS A 34 -19.72 19.45 6.44
CA HIS A 34 -18.62 18.71 7.10
C HIS A 34 -18.06 17.58 6.23
N LEU A 35 -18.91 16.96 5.39
CA LEU A 35 -18.46 15.93 4.46
C LEU A 35 -17.56 16.52 3.36
N ASP A 36 -17.94 17.67 2.82
CA ASP A 36 -17.13 18.43 1.84
C ASP A 36 -15.81 18.92 2.44
N GLU A 37 -15.82 19.44 3.68
CA GLU A 37 -14.60 19.81 4.40
C GLU A 37 -13.65 18.62 4.60
N LEU A 38 -14.19 17.46 4.96
CA LEU A 38 -13.40 16.22 5.10
C LEU A 38 -12.79 15.79 3.76
N ALA A 39 -13.56 15.87 2.66
CA ALA A 39 -13.09 15.55 1.32
C ALA A 39 -11.95 16.48 0.91
N LEU A 40 -12.14 17.79 1.02
CA LEU A 40 -11.14 18.80 0.66
C LEU A 40 -9.87 18.67 1.53
N SER A 41 -10.04 18.51 2.85
CA SER A 41 -8.92 18.28 3.76
C SER A 41 -8.13 17.00 3.44
N TYR A 42 -8.79 15.96 2.95
CA TYR A 42 -8.13 14.72 2.57
C TYR A 42 -7.29 14.87 1.31
N VAL A 43 -7.86 15.44 0.23
CA VAL A 43 -7.14 15.63 -1.04
C VAL A 43 -6.02 16.66 -0.92
N GLY A 44 -6.16 17.66 -0.05
CA GLY A 44 -5.09 18.62 0.23
C GLY A 44 -3.89 18.05 0.98
N ARG A 45 -4.02 16.88 1.62
CA ARG A 45 -2.94 16.23 2.37
C ARG A 45 -2.35 15.01 1.68
N PHE A 46 -3.12 14.34 0.83
CA PHE A 46 -2.75 13.04 0.27
C PHE A 46 -3.00 13.01 -1.23
N ALA A 47 -1.96 12.69 -2.00
CA ALA A 47 -2.17 12.25 -3.36
C ALA A 47 -3.06 10.99 -3.34
N THR A 48 -4.19 11.05 -4.01
CA THR A 48 -5.24 10.02 -3.92
C THR A 48 -5.96 9.83 -5.25
N SER A 49 -6.81 8.81 -5.33
CA SER A 49 -7.74 8.60 -6.43
C SER A 49 -9.18 8.92 -6.01
N ARG A 50 -10.06 9.15 -7.02
CA ARG A 50 -11.50 9.30 -6.79
C ARG A 50 -12.05 8.16 -5.93
N GLY A 51 -11.74 6.91 -6.29
CA GLY A 51 -12.24 5.76 -5.55
C GLY A 51 -11.72 5.67 -4.12
N LYS A 52 -10.45 6.02 -3.87
CA LYS A 52 -9.91 6.08 -2.51
C LYS A 52 -10.53 7.18 -1.66
N LEU A 53 -10.86 8.33 -2.26
CA LEU A 53 -11.60 9.37 -1.57
C LEU A 53 -12.99 8.86 -1.18
N VAL A 54 -13.72 8.21 -2.10
CA VAL A 54 -15.03 7.61 -1.81
C VAL A 54 -14.95 6.60 -0.66
N ASP A 55 -13.96 5.73 -0.65
CA ASP A 55 -13.75 4.77 0.45
C ASP A 55 -13.45 5.46 1.79
N TYR A 56 -12.66 6.55 1.75
CA TYR A 56 -12.40 7.36 2.94
C TYR A 56 -13.68 7.98 3.49
N LEU A 57 -14.47 8.63 2.63
CA LEU A 57 -15.73 9.28 3.05
C LEU A 57 -16.75 8.26 3.54
N ARG A 58 -16.92 7.10 2.85
CA ARG A 58 -17.78 5.99 3.28
C ARG A 58 -17.40 5.49 4.66
N ARG A 59 -16.10 5.37 4.95
CA ARG A 59 -15.61 5.01 6.28
C ARG A 59 -15.98 6.08 7.31
N LYS A 60 -15.85 7.38 6.97
CA LYS A 60 -16.21 8.49 7.88
C LYS A 60 -17.69 8.53 8.20
N LEU A 61 -18.54 8.24 7.24
CA LEU A 61 -19.98 8.10 7.44
C LEU A 61 -20.30 6.94 8.41
N ARG A 62 -19.65 5.78 8.23
CA ARG A 62 -19.84 4.65 9.19
C ARG A 62 -19.35 4.97 10.61
N GLU A 63 -18.27 5.76 10.74
CA GLU A 63 -17.69 6.12 12.04
C GLU A 63 -18.52 7.15 12.80
N ARG A 64 -19.23 8.05 12.09
CA ARG A 64 -19.88 9.22 12.70
C ARG A 64 -21.39 9.27 12.52
N GLY A 65 -21.93 8.57 11.55
CA GLY A 65 -23.33 8.68 11.13
C GLY A 65 -23.53 9.83 10.14
N TRP A 66 -24.75 9.90 9.63
CA TRP A 66 -25.22 10.93 8.69
C TRP A 66 -26.47 11.60 9.27
N GLU A 67 -26.57 12.93 9.18
CA GLU A 67 -27.62 13.72 9.84
C GLU A 67 -28.84 13.93 8.95
N GLN A 68 -28.69 13.81 7.62
CA GLN A 68 -29.76 14.12 6.66
C GLN A 68 -30.50 12.86 6.20
N ASP A 69 -31.75 13.05 5.72
CA ASP A 69 -32.60 11.94 5.26
C ASP A 69 -32.10 11.29 3.95
N ALA A 70 -31.57 12.09 3.03
CA ALA A 70 -31.03 11.61 1.76
C ALA A 70 -29.57 11.21 1.90
N GLU A 71 -29.21 10.00 1.46
CA GLU A 71 -27.82 9.56 1.45
C GLU A 71 -26.93 10.47 0.56
N PRO A 72 -25.70 10.80 0.99
CA PRO A 72 -24.82 11.65 0.22
C PRO A 72 -24.24 10.92 -0.99
N ASP A 73 -24.20 11.59 -2.12
CA ASP A 73 -23.53 11.09 -3.33
C ASP A 73 -22.03 11.33 -3.23
N LEU A 74 -21.32 10.31 -2.73
CA LEU A 74 -19.87 10.36 -2.56
C LEU A 74 -19.12 10.34 -3.90
N ALA A 75 -19.73 9.80 -4.95
CA ALA A 75 -19.12 9.78 -6.27
C ALA A 75 -19.16 11.17 -6.90
N ALA A 76 -20.29 11.89 -6.77
CA ALA A 76 -20.40 13.27 -7.21
C ALA A 76 -19.41 14.20 -6.50
N ILE A 77 -19.17 14.00 -5.19
CA ILE A 77 -18.14 14.74 -4.44
C ILE A 77 -16.75 14.50 -5.03
N ALA A 78 -16.40 13.23 -5.30
CA ALA A 78 -15.11 12.87 -5.84
C ALA A 78 -14.91 13.40 -7.27
N GLU A 79 -15.93 13.32 -8.11
CA GLU A 79 -15.90 13.86 -9.47
C GLU A 79 -15.71 15.37 -9.49
N ARG A 80 -16.47 16.11 -8.71
CA ARG A 80 -16.31 17.57 -8.56
C ARG A 80 -14.89 17.96 -8.15
N LEU A 81 -14.26 17.21 -7.25
CA LEU A 81 -12.87 17.45 -6.86
C LEU A 81 -11.87 17.09 -7.96
N ALA A 82 -12.16 16.10 -8.80
CA ALA A 82 -11.36 15.80 -9.98
C ALA A 82 -11.50 16.89 -11.05
N GLU A 83 -12.71 17.35 -11.35
CA GLU A 83 -12.98 18.45 -12.28
C GLU A 83 -12.26 19.76 -11.86
N ASN A 84 -12.15 19.99 -10.54
CA ASN A 84 -11.42 21.12 -9.97
C ASN A 84 -9.89 20.89 -9.89
N GLY A 85 -9.37 19.77 -10.40
CA GLY A 85 -7.94 19.47 -10.45
C GLY A 85 -7.30 19.03 -9.12
N TYR A 86 -8.10 18.75 -8.07
CA TYR A 86 -7.58 18.21 -6.81
C TYR A 86 -7.24 16.71 -6.88
N ILE A 87 -7.83 15.98 -7.83
CA ILE A 87 -7.60 14.56 -8.06
C ILE A 87 -7.29 14.36 -9.54
N ASP A 88 -6.21 13.62 -9.80
CA ASP A 88 -5.82 13.14 -11.13
C ASP A 88 -5.50 11.64 -11.02
N ASP A 89 -6.43 10.81 -11.45
CA ASP A 89 -6.32 9.34 -11.36
C ASP A 89 -5.20 8.81 -12.27
N ALA A 90 -4.98 9.40 -13.43
CA ALA A 90 -3.91 8.99 -14.35
C ALA A 90 -2.53 9.35 -13.78
N ALA A 91 -2.35 10.57 -13.28
CA ALA A 91 -1.09 10.97 -12.63
C ALA A 91 -0.83 10.14 -11.36
N PHE A 92 -1.88 9.85 -10.56
CA PHE A 92 -1.77 8.95 -9.41
C PHE A 92 -1.34 7.55 -9.82
N ALA A 93 -1.92 6.99 -10.90
CA ALA A 93 -1.57 5.66 -11.42
C ALA A 93 -0.10 5.60 -11.87
N LEU A 94 0.35 6.58 -12.66
CA LEU A 94 1.75 6.71 -13.10
C LEU A 94 2.73 6.80 -11.92
N SER A 95 2.41 7.65 -10.94
CA SER A 95 3.23 7.75 -9.71
C SER A 95 3.32 6.41 -8.98
N LYS A 96 2.21 5.69 -8.89
CA LYS A 96 2.14 4.37 -8.26
C LYS A 96 2.98 3.34 -9.00
N ALA A 97 2.93 3.32 -10.34
CA ALA A 97 3.74 2.43 -11.18
C ALA A 97 5.23 2.68 -10.97
N ARG A 98 5.67 3.95 -11.00
CA ARG A 98 7.07 4.34 -10.76
C ARG A 98 7.57 3.88 -9.38
N VAL A 99 6.78 4.11 -8.34
CA VAL A 99 7.13 3.71 -6.96
C VAL A 99 7.23 2.18 -6.84
N LEU A 100 6.30 1.44 -7.42
CA LEU A 100 6.32 -0.03 -7.38
C LEU A 100 7.45 -0.60 -8.23
N GLY A 101 7.64 -0.13 -9.47
CA GLY A 101 8.76 -0.52 -10.35
C GLY A 101 10.12 -0.23 -9.70
N GLY A 102 10.28 0.96 -9.09
CA GLY A 102 11.48 1.31 -8.31
C GLY A 102 11.76 0.37 -7.14
N ARG A 103 10.73 -0.27 -6.59
CA ARG A 103 10.85 -1.31 -5.56
C ARG A 103 11.02 -2.73 -6.13
N GLY A 104 11.06 -2.87 -7.44
CA GLY A 104 11.22 -4.17 -8.12
C GLY A 104 9.94 -5.00 -8.17
N TYR A 105 8.77 -4.36 -8.24
CA TYR A 105 7.51 -5.02 -8.50
C TYR A 105 7.16 -4.95 -9.99
N GLY A 106 6.64 -6.05 -10.55
CA GLY A 106 6.24 -6.15 -11.95
C GLY A 106 4.81 -5.67 -12.21
N ALA A 107 4.45 -5.63 -13.51
CA ALA A 107 3.19 -5.08 -14.01
C ALA A 107 1.93 -5.70 -13.38
N ALA A 108 1.91 -7.01 -13.11
CA ALA A 108 0.76 -7.64 -12.45
C ALA A 108 0.53 -7.08 -11.03
N ARG A 109 1.59 -6.76 -10.29
CA ARG A 109 1.49 -6.13 -8.97
C ARG A 109 1.05 -4.68 -9.06
N VAL A 110 1.50 -3.95 -10.08
CA VAL A 110 1.03 -2.58 -10.39
C VAL A 110 -0.47 -2.63 -10.66
N ARG A 111 -0.93 -3.49 -11.60
CA ARG A 111 -2.35 -3.68 -11.93
C ARG A 111 -3.21 -3.96 -10.70
N GLN A 112 -2.77 -4.88 -9.85
CA GLN A 112 -3.46 -5.18 -8.58
C GLN A 112 -3.57 -3.94 -7.67
N SER A 113 -2.50 -3.15 -7.58
CA SER A 113 -2.47 -1.94 -6.74
C SER A 113 -3.39 -0.84 -7.28
N LEU A 114 -3.48 -0.68 -8.62
CA LEU A 114 -4.35 0.28 -9.27
C LEU A 114 -5.82 -0.13 -9.14
N HIS A 115 -6.12 -1.43 -9.28
CA HIS A 115 -7.45 -1.97 -9.04
C HIS A 115 -7.91 -1.72 -7.60
N ALA A 116 -7.04 -1.96 -6.61
CA ALA A 116 -7.33 -1.68 -5.21
C ALA A 116 -7.45 -0.17 -4.88
N ALA A 117 -7.02 0.70 -5.79
CA ALA A 117 -7.22 2.14 -5.72
C ALA A 117 -8.43 2.61 -6.55
N HIS A 118 -9.21 1.67 -7.12
CA HIS A 118 -10.37 1.90 -7.97
C HIS A 118 -10.09 2.80 -9.18
N ILE A 119 -8.88 2.72 -9.74
CA ILE A 119 -8.51 3.45 -10.96
C ILE A 119 -9.25 2.84 -12.15
N GLY A 120 -9.89 3.69 -12.94
CA GLY A 120 -10.57 3.32 -14.17
C GLY A 120 -9.63 2.73 -15.22
N GLU A 121 -10.20 2.08 -16.23
CA GLU A 121 -9.41 1.40 -17.27
C GLU A 121 -8.57 2.40 -18.07
N ALA A 122 -9.18 3.48 -18.52
CA ALA A 122 -8.50 4.53 -19.26
C ALA A 122 -7.37 5.20 -18.45
N ASP A 123 -7.61 5.48 -17.16
CA ASP A 123 -6.63 6.17 -16.30
C ASP A 123 -5.43 5.29 -15.91
N ARG A 124 -5.55 3.95 -16.04
CA ARG A 124 -4.44 3.03 -15.69
C ARG A 124 -3.57 2.62 -16.88
N GLU A 125 -4.00 2.87 -18.11
CA GLU A 125 -3.32 2.41 -19.33
C GLU A 125 -1.84 2.83 -19.34
N GLY A 126 -1.55 4.11 -19.32
CA GLY A 126 -0.17 4.60 -19.34
C GLY A 126 0.69 4.15 -18.15
N ALA A 127 0.07 3.85 -16.99
CA ALA A 127 0.80 3.29 -15.85
C ALA A 127 1.16 1.81 -16.05
N LEU A 128 0.33 1.06 -16.76
CA LEU A 128 0.61 -0.34 -17.10
C LEU A 128 1.62 -0.45 -18.22
N ASP A 129 1.56 0.43 -19.21
CA ASP A 129 2.58 0.53 -20.28
C ASP A 129 3.96 0.82 -19.70
N LEU A 130 4.06 1.83 -18.81
CA LEU A 130 5.30 2.13 -18.10
C LEU A 130 5.81 0.92 -17.31
N ALA A 131 4.92 0.19 -16.61
CA ALA A 131 5.32 -0.99 -15.84
C ALA A 131 5.74 -2.18 -16.73
N ASP A 132 5.22 -2.26 -17.95
CA ASP A 132 5.63 -3.27 -18.93
C ASP A 132 6.95 -2.91 -19.61
N ASP A 133 7.16 -1.65 -19.94
CA ASP A 133 8.43 -1.14 -20.47
C ASP A 133 9.58 -1.36 -19.47
N ASP A 134 9.35 -1.05 -18.20
CA ASP A 134 10.34 -1.20 -17.13
C ASP A 134 10.44 -2.64 -16.56
N ARG A 135 9.76 -3.63 -17.15
CA ARG A 135 9.60 -4.98 -16.56
C ARG A 135 10.91 -5.70 -16.25
N VAL A 136 11.88 -5.61 -17.15
CA VAL A 136 13.20 -6.26 -16.99
C VAL A 136 13.98 -5.59 -15.87
N GLU A 137 14.01 -4.26 -15.86
CA GLU A 137 14.72 -3.50 -14.84
C GLU A 137 14.13 -3.74 -13.44
N ALA A 138 12.81 -3.73 -13.33
CA ALA A 138 12.11 -4.04 -12.06
C ALA A 138 12.41 -5.47 -11.60
N ALA A 139 12.42 -6.44 -12.50
CA ALA A 139 12.74 -7.84 -12.20
C ALA A 139 14.19 -7.99 -11.71
N LEU A 140 15.14 -7.35 -12.36
CA LEU A 140 16.55 -7.34 -11.96
C LEU A 140 16.78 -6.63 -10.62
N LYS A 141 16.08 -5.53 -10.35
CA LYS A 141 16.08 -4.87 -9.03
C LYS A 141 15.62 -5.82 -7.92
N LEU A 142 14.55 -6.59 -8.16
CA LEU A 142 14.09 -7.60 -7.21
C LEU A 142 15.11 -8.71 -7.04
N ALA A 143 15.64 -9.24 -8.14
CA ALA A 143 16.63 -10.31 -8.14
C ALA A 143 17.90 -9.89 -7.36
N LYS A 144 18.41 -8.68 -7.58
CA LYS A 144 19.54 -8.13 -6.84
C LYS A 144 19.26 -8.05 -5.35
N ARG A 145 18.12 -7.47 -4.96
CA ARG A 145 17.73 -7.34 -3.54
C ARG A 145 17.60 -8.68 -2.84
N ARG A 146 17.15 -9.72 -3.56
CA ARG A 146 16.93 -11.06 -3.02
C ARG A 146 18.08 -12.03 -3.28
N ARG A 147 19.15 -11.58 -3.93
CA ARG A 147 20.31 -12.41 -4.32
C ARG A 147 19.90 -13.62 -5.12
N ILE A 148 19.12 -13.41 -6.17
CA ILE A 148 18.58 -14.42 -7.08
C ILE A 148 19.36 -14.40 -8.40
N GLY A 149 19.54 -15.54 -9.05
CA GLY A 149 20.15 -15.69 -10.37
C GLY A 149 21.57 -15.12 -10.41
N PRO A 150 21.87 -14.15 -11.30
CA PRO A 150 23.22 -13.60 -11.45
C PRO A 150 23.73 -12.89 -10.19
N PHE A 151 22.85 -12.56 -9.26
CA PHE A 151 23.20 -11.92 -7.99
C PHE A 151 23.29 -12.91 -6.82
N ALA A 152 23.11 -14.22 -7.07
CA ALA A 152 23.25 -15.25 -6.05
C ALA A 152 24.73 -15.44 -5.67
N THR A 153 24.98 -15.97 -4.47
CA THR A 153 26.33 -16.29 -4.00
C THR A 153 26.81 -17.66 -4.45
N GLY A 154 25.91 -18.47 -4.99
CA GLY A 154 26.19 -19.82 -5.48
C GLY A 154 25.01 -20.37 -6.28
N LYS A 155 25.19 -21.53 -6.91
CA LYS A 155 24.15 -22.20 -7.68
C LYS A 155 23.01 -22.64 -6.75
N LEU A 156 21.76 -22.32 -7.14
CA LEU A 156 20.58 -22.70 -6.38
C LEU A 156 20.28 -24.19 -6.54
N ASP A 157 19.94 -24.86 -5.44
CA ASP A 157 19.33 -26.18 -5.48
C ASP A 157 17.90 -26.12 -6.06
N PRO A 158 17.29 -27.24 -6.45
CA PRO A 158 15.94 -27.24 -7.05
C PRO A 158 14.87 -26.61 -6.17
N VAL A 159 14.94 -26.76 -4.85
CA VAL A 159 13.96 -26.19 -3.90
C VAL A 159 14.13 -24.68 -3.79
N ALA A 160 15.37 -24.21 -3.65
CA ALA A 160 15.68 -22.77 -3.62
C ALA A 160 15.33 -22.08 -4.95
N ARG A 161 15.61 -22.75 -6.09
CA ARG A 161 15.19 -22.30 -7.42
C ARG A 161 13.68 -22.10 -7.50
N GLN A 162 12.88 -23.08 -7.08
CA GLN A 162 11.42 -22.99 -7.10
C GLN A 162 10.89 -21.86 -6.19
N LYS A 163 11.51 -21.71 -5.00
CA LYS A 163 11.18 -20.59 -4.09
C LYS A 163 11.50 -19.23 -4.72
N ALA A 164 12.60 -19.11 -5.44
CA ALA A 164 13.00 -17.89 -6.13
C ALA A 164 12.00 -17.52 -7.24
N ILE A 165 11.62 -18.47 -8.10
CA ILE A 165 10.60 -18.28 -9.13
C ILE A 165 9.27 -17.83 -8.48
N GLY A 166 8.82 -18.54 -7.44
CA GLY A 166 7.61 -18.16 -6.71
C GLY A 166 7.67 -16.75 -6.11
N ALA A 167 8.84 -16.30 -5.68
CA ALA A 167 9.03 -14.94 -5.17
C ALA A 167 8.91 -13.89 -6.28
N MET A 168 9.44 -14.15 -7.47
CA MET A 168 9.31 -13.29 -8.65
C MET A 168 7.84 -13.19 -9.11
N LEU A 169 7.15 -14.33 -9.19
CA LEU A 169 5.72 -14.37 -9.56
C LEU A 169 4.84 -13.58 -8.58
N ARG A 170 5.05 -13.76 -7.26
CA ARG A 170 4.31 -12.98 -6.25
C ARG A 170 4.61 -11.48 -6.31
N ALA A 171 5.77 -11.10 -6.82
CA ALA A 171 6.11 -9.70 -7.08
C ALA A 171 5.48 -9.16 -8.37
N GLY A 172 4.82 -10.00 -9.17
CA GLY A 172 4.09 -9.61 -10.36
C GLY A 172 4.88 -9.68 -11.67
N HIS A 173 5.99 -10.44 -11.69
CA HIS A 173 6.76 -10.66 -12.92
C HIS A 173 6.23 -11.86 -13.73
N PRO A 174 6.31 -11.84 -15.08
CA PRO A 174 5.96 -12.97 -15.93
C PRO A 174 6.79 -14.22 -15.61
N LEU A 175 6.21 -15.41 -15.83
CA LEU A 175 6.87 -16.68 -15.55
C LEU A 175 8.13 -16.87 -16.41
N ALA A 176 8.06 -16.54 -17.71
CA ALA A 176 9.18 -16.67 -18.62
C ALA A 176 10.38 -15.82 -18.16
N LEU A 177 10.15 -14.54 -17.88
CA LEU A 177 11.17 -13.63 -17.36
C LEU A 177 11.71 -14.08 -16.00
N SER A 178 10.83 -14.56 -15.11
CA SER A 178 11.22 -15.05 -13.78
C SER A 178 12.14 -16.26 -13.86
N ARG A 179 11.82 -17.24 -14.72
CA ARG A 179 12.66 -18.42 -14.97
C ARG A 179 14.00 -18.00 -15.59
N ALA A 180 13.97 -17.19 -16.62
CA ALA A 180 15.16 -16.73 -17.29
C ALA A 180 16.17 -16.10 -16.33
N ILE A 181 15.72 -15.16 -15.47
CA ILE A 181 16.60 -14.51 -14.49
C ILE A 181 17.09 -15.48 -13.42
N VAL A 182 16.21 -16.36 -12.89
CA VAL A 182 16.57 -17.29 -11.82
C VAL A 182 17.60 -18.32 -12.30
N ASP A 183 17.55 -18.70 -13.57
CA ASP A 183 18.43 -19.73 -14.17
C ASP A 183 19.79 -19.16 -14.63
N LEU A 184 19.98 -17.84 -14.61
CA LEU A 184 21.30 -17.23 -14.85
C LEU A 184 22.29 -17.65 -13.75
N SER A 185 23.50 -17.98 -14.17
CA SER A 185 24.58 -18.34 -13.24
C SER A 185 25.02 -17.14 -12.41
N PRO A 186 25.44 -17.35 -11.14
CA PRO A 186 26.04 -16.28 -10.34
C PRO A 186 27.18 -15.59 -11.07
N GLY A 187 27.19 -14.24 -11.01
CA GLY A 187 28.19 -13.41 -11.71
C GLY A 187 28.04 -13.31 -13.23
N HIS A 188 26.99 -13.91 -13.80
CA HIS A 188 26.73 -13.80 -15.23
C HIS A 188 26.48 -12.35 -15.64
N SER A 189 27.13 -11.90 -16.72
CA SER A 189 26.88 -10.59 -17.33
C SER A 189 25.48 -10.58 -17.94
N ILE A 190 24.66 -9.59 -17.53
CA ILE A 190 23.26 -9.52 -17.96
C ILE A 190 23.19 -8.77 -19.28
N ASP A 191 22.88 -9.50 -20.34
CA ASP A 191 22.41 -8.90 -21.59
C ASP A 191 20.91 -8.65 -21.50
N HIS A 192 20.50 -7.41 -21.60
CA HIS A 192 19.10 -7.01 -21.47
C HIS A 192 18.28 -7.32 -22.73
N SER A 193 18.93 -7.42 -23.91
CA SER A 193 18.24 -7.50 -25.19
C SER A 193 17.29 -8.69 -25.30
N TRP A 194 17.75 -9.88 -24.93
CA TRP A 194 16.91 -11.10 -24.98
C TRP A 194 15.88 -11.19 -23.85
N LEU A 195 16.13 -10.55 -22.69
CA LEU A 195 15.17 -10.52 -21.60
C LEU A 195 13.92 -9.68 -21.93
N VAL A 196 14.09 -8.66 -22.78
CA VAL A 196 12.97 -7.80 -23.22
C VAL A 196 11.99 -8.54 -24.10
N GLU A 197 12.40 -9.59 -24.80
CA GLU A 197 11.52 -10.42 -25.65
C GLU A 197 10.65 -11.39 -24.84
N LEU A 198 10.97 -11.62 -23.57
CA LEU A 198 10.23 -12.55 -22.70
C LEU A 198 8.99 -11.90 -22.10
N ARG A 199 7.81 -12.31 -22.57
CA ARG A 199 6.50 -11.90 -22.07
C ARG A 199 5.83 -12.94 -21.20
#